data_80c76f7d9edc7a469541713b062c17f9
#
_entry.id   80c76f7d9edc7a469541713b062c17f9
#
_cell.length_a   1.000
_cell.length_b   1.000
_cell.length_c   1.000
_cell.angle_alpha   90.00
_cell.angle_beta   90.00
_cell.angle_gamma   90.00
#
_symmetry.space_group_name_H-M   'P 1'
#
loop_
_entity.id
_entity.type
_entity.pdbx_description
1 polymer ?
#
loop_
_entity_poly.entity_id
_entity_poly.type
_entity_poly.pdbx_seq_one_letter_code
_entity_poly.pdbx_strand_id
1 'polypeptide(L)'
;QPAMVLLSMDSLFSPRCVWVNGPIIIGAGPSGLAVGASLREQGVPYIMLEREDCIASLWQKRTYDRLKLHLPKQFCQLPRMPFPADYPEYPTRRQFIDYLESYAAAFDVKPEFGSTVQSARYDETSGLWRVHSSSAASGEMEYIGRWLVVATGENAENVVPDIPGLDGFAGEVAHVSEYKSGEKYKGKRVLVVGCGNSGMEVSLDLCDHGALPSMVVRDAVHVLPREVMGKSTFELATLLMAWLPLWFVDKIMVFLSWIILGNLAGFGIRRPAIGPLTLKNKYGKTPVLDTGALAKIRSGDITVVPGVSRFTKSRAELTDGTALDLDAVVMATGYRSNVPQWLQGTDFFGKDGYPTTAFPNGWKGQSGLYSVGFTRRGLSGASADAVRIAKDLGQVWREETKPTTKRAAGACHRRCISVIF
;
A
#
# COMPACT_ATOMS: atom_id res chain seq x y z
N GLN A 1 -9.49 57.47 -23.81
CA GLN A 1 -8.51 56.40 -23.69
C GLN A 1 -8.94 55.49 -22.55
N PRO A 2 -9.25 54.21 -22.76
CA PRO A 2 -9.53 53.28 -21.69
C PRO A 2 -8.20 52.86 -21.06
N ALA A 3 -8.09 52.96 -19.72
CA ALA A 3 -6.99 52.47 -18.95
C ALA A 3 -6.97 50.93 -19.05
N MET A 4 -5.94 50.40 -19.72
CA MET A 4 -5.64 48.99 -19.78
C MET A 4 -5.10 48.57 -18.41
N VAL A 5 -5.92 47.90 -17.61
CA VAL A 5 -5.49 47.27 -16.38
C VAL A 5 -4.55 46.11 -16.76
N LEU A 6 -3.26 46.36 -16.61
CA LEU A 6 -2.24 45.32 -16.63
C LEU A 6 -2.46 44.42 -15.39
N LEU A 7 -3.23 43.34 -15.55
CA LEU A 7 -3.20 42.23 -14.65
C LEU A 7 -1.76 41.67 -14.67
N SER A 8 -1.04 41.74 -13.57
CA SER A 8 0.32 41.20 -13.48
C SER A 8 0.26 39.72 -13.82
N MET A 9 1.17 39.24 -14.66
CA MET A 9 1.24 37.82 -15.04
C MET A 9 1.44 36.91 -13.83
N ASP A 10 1.93 37.42 -12.71
CA ASP A 10 2.10 36.68 -11.44
C ASP A 10 0.77 36.22 -10.82
N SER A 11 -0.35 36.91 -11.08
CA SER A 11 -1.68 36.47 -10.60
C SER A 11 -2.26 35.28 -11.37
N LEU A 12 -1.74 34.98 -12.55
CA LEU A 12 -2.13 33.82 -13.38
C LEU A 12 -1.43 32.53 -12.97
N PHE A 13 -0.34 32.62 -12.21
CA PHE A 13 0.48 31.49 -11.77
C PHE A 13 0.42 31.21 -10.27
N SER A 14 -0.33 32.00 -9.48
CA SER A 14 -0.56 31.70 -8.08
C SER A 14 -1.50 30.50 -7.96
N PRO A 15 -1.18 29.49 -7.12
CA PRO A 15 -2.05 28.35 -6.90
C PRO A 15 -3.41 28.83 -6.36
N ARG A 16 -4.48 28.24 -6.85
CA ARG A 16 -5.83 28.49 -6.34
C ARG A 16 -5.91 27.91 -4.94
N CYS A 17 -6.31 28.71 -3.94
CA CYS A 17 -6.43 28.26 -2.57
C CYS A 17 -7.85 27.72 -2.29
N VAL A 18 -7.92 26.55 -1.69
CA VAL A 18 -9.17 25.91 -1.23
C VAL A 18 -9.10 25.74 0.28
N TRP A 19 -10.04 26.37 0.97
CA TRP A 19 -10.21 26.15 2.41
C TRP A 19 -11.00 24.87 2.64
N VAL A 20 -10.42 23.91 3.38
CA VAL A 20 -11.04 22.63 3.65
C VAL A 20 -11.67 22.63 5.05
N ASN A 21 -13.00 22.48 5.06
CA ASN A 21 -13.74 22.30 6.29
C ASN A 21 -13.76 20.82 6.67
N GLY A 22 -12.76 20.40 7.47
CA GLY A 22 -12.54 19.01 7.83
C GLY A 22 -11.12 18.51 7.43
N PRO A 23 -10.84 17.20 7.49
CA PRO A 23 -9.55 16.67 7.13
C PRO A 23 -9.31 16.62 5.62
N ILE A 24 -8.04 16.81 5.22
CA ILE A 24 -7.53 16.54 3.90
C ILE A 24 -6.98 15.12 3.90
N ILE A 25 -7.59 14.23 3.11
CA ILE A 25 -7.18 12.82 2.99
C ILE A 25 -6.35 12.68 1.71
N ILE A 26 -5.16 12.10 1.80
CA ILE A 26 -4.30 11.89 0.63
C ILE A 26 -4.27 10.39 0.29
N GLY A 27 -4.85 10.03 -0.84
CA GLY A 27 -4.98 8.69 -1.38
C GLY A 27 -6.38 8.09 -1.25
N ALA A 28 -6.90 7.54 -2.34
CA ALA A 28 -8.20 6.85 -2.44
C ALA A 28 -8.05 5.33 -2.59
N GLY A 29 -6.99 4.75 -2.01
CA GLY A 29 -6.85 3.31 -1.82
C GLY A 29 -7.79 2.77 -0.74
N PRO A 30 -7.76 1.47 -0.43
CA PRO A 30 -8.63 0.86 0.59
C PRO A 30 -8.57 1.59 1.95
N SER A 31 -7.40 2.10 2.34
CA SER A 31 -7.21 2.85 3.58
C SER A 31 -7.95 4.20 3.57
N GLY A 32 -7.82 4.96 2.47
CA GLY A 32 -8.54 6.23 2.30
C GLY A 32 -10.04 6.03 2.25
N LEU A 33 -10.51 5.02 1.51
CA LEU A 33 -11.94 4.68 1.45
C LEU A 33 -12.50 4.35 2.85
N ALA A 34 -11.75 3.55 3.63
CA ALA A 34 -12.14 3.19 5.00
C ALA A 34 -12.26 4.43 5.92
N VAL A 35 -11.30 5.36 5.84
CA VAL A 35 -11.34 6.61 6.62
C VAL A 35 -12.49 7.50 6.15
N GLY A 36 -12.63 7.70 4.84
CA GLY A 36 -13.69 8.52 4.26
C GLY A 36 -15.08 8.05 4.68
N ALA A 37 -15.34 6.74 4.56
CA ALA A 37 -16.59 6.13 4.99
C ALA A 37 -16.81 6.31 6.50
N SER A 38 -15.79 6.07 7.32
CA SER A 38 -15.89 6.20 8.78
C SER A 38 -16.12 7.66 9.23
N LEU A 39 -15.56 8.63 8.53
CA LEU A 39 -15.79 10.06 8.78
C LEU A 39 -17.22 10.49 8.39
N ARG A 40 -17.75 9.96 7.29
CA ARG A 40 -19.15 10.17 6.90
C ARG A 40 -20.11 9.72 8.00
N GLU A 41 -19.87 8.56 8.59
CA GLU A 41 -20.68 8.07 9.74
C GLU A 41 -20.61 9.01 10.95
N GLN A 42 -19.49 9.70 11.16
CA GLN A 42 -19.34 10.69 12.24
C GLN A 42 -19.88 12.08 11.87
N GLY A 43 -20.38 12.28 10.66
CA GLY A 43 -20.84 13.58 10.16
C GLY A 43 -19.72 14.60 9.96
N VAL A 44 -18.48 14.14 9.76
CA VAL A 44 -17.32 14.99 9.51
C VAL A 44 -17.11 15.13 8.00
N PRO A 45 -17.24 16.35 7.44
CA PRO A 45 -16.91 16.59 6.05
C PRO A 45 -15.40 16.44 5.83
N TYR A 46 -14.99 16.12 4.61
CA TYR A 46 -13.59 15.99 4.23
C TYR A 46 -13.39 16.23 2.73
N ILE A 47 -12.15 16.45 2.33
CA ILE A 47 -11.71 16.32 0.94
C ILE A 47 -10.77 15.14 0.81
N MET A 48 -10.85 14.40 -0.30
CA MET A 48 -9.96 13.27 -0.59
C MET A 48 -9.29 13.50 -1.93
N LEU A 49 -7.95 13.53 -1.96
CA LEU A 49 -7.15 13.76 -3.16
C LEU A 49 -6.55 12.43 -3.62
N GLU A 50 -6.77 12.08 -4.90
CA GLU A 50 -6.20 10.89 -5.53
C GLU A 50 -5.48 11.30 -6.82
N ARG A 51 -4.22 10.83 -6.96
CA ARG A 51 -3.40 11.15 -8.13
C ARG A 51 -3.86 10.49 -9.43
N GLU A 52 -4.45 9.31 -9.31
CA GLU A 52 -4.96 8.55 -10.46
C GLU A 52 -6.41 8.95 -10.79
N ASP A 53 -6.95 8.38 -11.85
CA ASP A 53 -8.31 8.62 -12.35
C ASP A 53 -9.37 7.66 -11.76
N CYS A 54 -8.98 6.82 -10.80
CA CYS A 54 -9.83 5.81 -10.19
C CYS A 54 -9.46 5.56 -8.72
N ILE A 55 -10.42 5.05 -7.96
CA ILE A 55 -10.18 4.53 -6.60
C ILE A 55 -9.33 3.25 -6.66
N ALA A 56 -8.69 2.91 -5.55
CA ALA A 56 -7.93 1.68 -5.43
C ALA A 56 -6.96 1.42 -6.61
N SER A 57 -6.36 2.47 -7.12
CA SER A 57 -5.58 2.50 -8.36
C SER A 57 -4.46 1.47 -8.42
N LEU A 58 -3.82 1.14 -7.28
CA LEU A 58 -2.86 0.05 -7.19
C LEU A 58 -3.48 -1.28 -7.64
N TRP A 59 -4.69 -1.60 -7.15
CA TRP A 59 -5.41 -2.84 -7.47
C TRP A 59 -5.92 -2.85 -8.91
N GLN A 60 -6.40 -1.72 -9.40
CA GLN A 60 -6.94 -1.62 -10.75
C GLN A 60 -5.83 -1.65 -11.82
N LYS A 61 -4.72 -0.91 -11.60
CA LYS A 61 -3.72 -0.66 -12.64
C LYS A 61 -2.42 -1.44 -12.47
N ARG A 62 -2.01 -1.77 -11.22
CA ARG A 62 -0.64 -2.22 -10.91
C ARG A 62 -0.56 -3.63 -10.33
N THR A 63 -1.58 -4.44 -10.56
CA THR A 63 -1.61 -5.85 -10.15
C THR A 63 -1.81 -6.76 -11.36
N TYR A 64 -1.38 -8.01 -11.22
CA TYR A 64 -1.51 -9.05 -12.24
C TYR A 64 -2.86 -9.76 -12.16
N ASP A 65 -3.30 -10.36 -13.27
CA ASP A 65 -4.68 -10.81 -13.45
C ASP A 65 -5.07 -11.98 -12.55
N ARG A 66 -4.14 -12.93 -12.30
CA ARG A 66 -4.40 -14.09 -11.42
C ARG A 66 -4.42 -13.76 -9.93
N LEU A 67 -4.08 -12.53 -9.53
CA LEU A 67 -3.97 -12.15 -8.13
C LEU A 67 -5.27 -12.42 -7.37
N LYS A 68 -5.13 -13.06 -6.22
CA LYS A 68 -6.20 -13.23 -5.22
C LYS A 68 -5.73 -12.61 -3.90
N LEU A 69 -6.66 -12.27 -3.05
CA LEU A 69 -6.30 -11.90 -1.68
C LEU A 69 -5.53 -13.05 -1.04
N HIS A 70 -4.40 -12.72 -0.40
CA HIS A 70 -3.56 -13.72 0.27
C HIS A 70 -4.15 -14.19 1.60
N LEU A 71 -4.97 -13.34 2.22
CA LEU A 71 -5.67 -13.62 3.47
C LEU A 71 -7.15 -13.89 3.20
N PRO A 72 -7.82 -14.68 4.06
CA PRO A 72 -9.26 -14.89 3.98
C PRO A 72 -10.04 -13.57 4.03
N LYS A 73 -11.16 -13.52 3.32
CA LYS A 73 -11.96 -12.28 3.14
C LYS A 73 -12.33 -11.59 4.44
N GLN A 74 -12.62 -12.34 5.51
CA GLN A 74 -12.97 -11.78 6.81
C GLN A 74 -11.86 -10.92 7.45
N PHE A 75 -10.60 -11.10 7.06
CA PHE A 75 -9.46 -10.28 7.51
C PHE A 75 -9.13 -9.12 6.55
N CYS A 76 -9.86 -9.03 5.44
CA CYS A 76 -9.63 -8.04 4.40
C CYS A 76 -10.79 -7.06 4.21
N GLN A 77 -11.88 -7.24 4.92
CA GLN A 77 -13.05 -6.37 4.84
C GLN A 77 -12.79 -4.98 5.44
N LEU A 78 -13.42 -3.97 4.84
CA LEU A 78 -13.43 -2.61 5.34
C LEU A 78 -14.52 -2.42 6.42
N PRO A 79 -14.44 -1.36 7.23
CA PRO A 79 -15.41 -1.13 8.30
C PRO A 79 -16.87 -1.11 7.79
N ARG A 80 -17.76 -1.71 8.54
CA ARG A 80 -19.23 -1.69 8.33
C ARG A 80 -19.77 -2.46 7.12
N MET A 81 -18.93 -2.90 6.19
CA MET A 81 -19.41 -3.63 5.02
C MET A 81 -18.60 -4.93 4.85
N PRO A 82 -19.18 -6.09 5.11
CA PRO A 82 -18.53 -7.38 4.84
C PRO A 82 -18.47 -7.64 3.33
N PHE A 83 -17.60 -8.57 2.93
CA PHE A 83 -17.67 -9.09 1.56
C PHE A 83 -18.99 -9.82 1.31
N PRO A 84 -19.47 -9.86 0.05
CA PRO A 84 -20.62 -10.70 -0.33
C PRO A 84 -20.44 -12.15 0.13
N ALA A 85 -21.52 -12.78 0.56
CA ALA A 85 -21.47 -14.13 1.12
C ALA A 85 -21.03 -15.18 0.09
N ASP A 86 -21.40 -14.97 -1.17
CA ASP A 86 -21.09 -15.82 -2.32
C ASP A 86 -19.63 -15.70 -2.81
N TYR A 87 -18.86 -14.71 -2.32
CA TYR A 87 -17.44 -14.62 -2.66
C TYR A 87 -16.65 -15.75 -2.03
N PRO A 88 -15.63 -16.28 -2.75
CA PRO A 88 -14.74 -17.31 -2.19
C PRO A 88 -14.00 -16.80 -0.97
N GLU A 89 -13.40 -17.68 -0.18
CA GLU A 89 -12.60 -17.33 1.00
C GLU A 89 -11.44 -16.38 0.64
N TYR A 90 -10.88 -16.55 -0.56
CA TYR A 90 -9.83 -15.70 -1.12
C TYR A 90 -10.35 -15.04 -2.41
N PRO A 91 -10.99 -13.87 -2.31
CA PRO A 91 -11.50 -13.16 -3.47
C PRO A 91 -10.42 -12.88 -4.51
N THR A 92 -10.83 -12.97 -5.78
CA THR A 92 -9.97 -12.59 -6.90
C THR A 92 -9.74 -11.06 -6.91
N ARG A 93 -8.71 -10.64 -7.65
CA ARG A 93 -8.45 -9.22 -7.93
C ARG A 93 -9.71 -8.47 -8.35
N ARG A 94 -10.47 -9.02 -9.31
CA ARG A 94 -11.70 -8.39 -9.82
C ARG A 94 -12.76 -8.28 -8.73
N GLN A 95 -13.03 -9.35 -8.01
CA GLN A 95 -13.99 -9.33 -6.90
C GLN A 95 -13.62 -8.33 -5.81
N PHE A 96 -12.31 -8.17 -5.52
CA PHE A 96 -11.86 -7.18 -4.56
C PHE A 96 -12.07 -5.75 -5.08
N ILE A 97 -11.81 -5.48 -6.34
CA ILE A 97 -12.08 -4.18 -6.97
C ILE A 97 -13.59 -3.88 -6.92
N ASP A 98 -14.43 -4.82 -7.32
CA ASP A 98 -15.91 -4.68 -7.30
C ASP A 98 -16.43 -4.39 -5.88
N TYR A 99 -15.84 -5.04 -4.88
CA TYR A 99 -16.13 -4.78 -3.47
C TYR A 99 -15.76 -3.34 -3.05
N LEU A 100 -14.57 -2.84 -3.45
CA LEU A 100 -14.13 -1.49 -3.13
C LEU A 100 -14.97 -0.41 -3.85
N GLU A 101 -15.37 -0.65 -5.09
CA GLU A 101 -16.27 0.22 -5.84
C GLU A 101 -17.66 0.28 -5.18
N SER A 102 -18.20 -0.88 -4.79
CA SER A 102 -19.45 -0.98 -4.04
C SER A 102 -19.35 -0.29 -2.69
N TYR A 103 -18.20 -0.42 -2.01
CA TYR A 103 -17.96 0.24 -0.74
C TYR A 103 -17.95 1.77 -0.89
N ALA A 104 -17.22 2.29 -1.88
CA ALA A 104 -17.16 3.73 -2.13
C ALA A 104 -18.56 4.29 -2.45
N ALA A 105 -19.34 3.57 -3.25
CA ALA A 105 -20.71 3.95 -3.58
C ALA A 105 -21.66 3.91 -2.37
N ALA A 106 -21.60 2.85 -1.55
CA ALA A 106 -22.45 2.68 -0.39
C ALA A 106 -22.27 3.79 0.67
N PHE A 107 -21.04 4.28 0.82
CA PHE A 107 -20.70 5.34 1.77
C PHE A 107 -20.55 6.72 1.12
N ASP A 108 -20.92 6.88 -0.15
CA ASP A 108 -20.80 8.13 -0.93
C ASP A 108 -19.40 8.78 -0.83
N VAL A 109 -18.34 7.96 -0.92
CA VAL A 109 -16.95 8.44 -0.92
C VAL A 109 -16.60 8.94 -2.31
N LYS A 110 -16.30 10.23 -2.43
CA LYS A 110 -16.03 10.92 -3.71
C LYS A 110 -14.66 11.58 -3.69
N PRO A 111 -13.61 10.90 -4.20
CA PRO A 111 -12.30 11.51 -4.33
C PRO A 111 -12.23 12.55 -5.46
N GLU A 112 -11.36 13.54 -5.29
CA GLU A 112 -10.90 14.39 -6.39
C GLU A 112 -9.76 13.68 -7.11
N PHE A 113 -10.06 13.14 -8.28
CA PHE A 113 -9.13 12.40 -9.13
C PHE A 113 -8.16 13.30 -9.89
N GLY A 114 -7.04 12.73 -10.33
CA GLY A 114 -6.01 13.45 -11.08
C GLY A 114 -5.30 14.54 -10.26
N SER A 115 -5.40 14.48 -8.93
CA SER A 115 -4.84 15.46 -7.99
C SER A 115 -3.60 14.90 -7.32
N THR A 116 -2.43 15.20 -7.89
CA THR A 116 -1.14 14.72 -7.36
C THR A 116 -0.60 15.66 -6.32
N VAL A 117 -0.52 15.23 -5.07
CA VAL A 117 0.08 16.01 -3.99
C VAL A 117 1.60 16.06 -4.19
N GLN A 118 2.13 17.28 -4.30
CA GLN A 118 3.55 17.57 -4.48
C GLN A 118 4.25 17.84 -3.15
N SER A 119 3.56 18.53 -2.22
CA SER A 119 4.05 18.76 -0.88
C SER A 119 2.92 18.98 0.10
N ALA A 120 3.16 18.60 1.36
CA ALA A 120 2.30 18.93 2.49
C ALA A 120 3.19 19.34 3.66
N ARG A 121 2.88 20.47 4.30
CA ARG A 121 3.60 20.97 5.46
C ARG A 121 2.65 21.62 6.47
N TYR A 122 3.00 21.54 7.72
CA TYR A 122 2.32 22.30 8.76
C TYR A 122 2.91 23.70 8.85
N ASP A 123 2.06 24.71 8.81
CA ASP A 123 2.44 26.11 9.01
C ASP A 123 2.21 26.49 10.48
N GLU A 124 3.28 26.56 11.24
CA GLU A 124 3.26 26.88 12.68
C GLU A 124 2.62 28.25 12.97
N THR A 125 2.74 29.20 12.02
CA THR A 125 2.21 30.56 12.21
C THR A 125 0.69 30.58 12.15
N SER A 126 0.11 29.85 11.18
CA SER A 126 -1.35 29.77 11.03
C SER A 126 -1.98 28.63 11.81
N GLY A 127 -1.20 27.62 12.22
CA GLY A 127 -1.70 26.40 12.85
C GLY A 127 -2.44 25.48 11.90
N LEU A 128 -2.06 25.47 10.61
CA LEU A 128 -2.78 24.81 9.54
C LEU A 128 -1.85 23.98 8.64
N TRP A 129 -2.39 22.94 8.08
CA TRP A 129 -1.76 22.19 7.00
C TRP A 129 -1.94 22.91 5.67
N ARG A 130 -0.85 23.03 4.91
CA ARG A 130 -0.82 23.51 3.53
C ARG A 130 -0.41 22.37 2.63
N VAL A 131 -1.31 21.98 1.73
CA VAL A 131 -1.14 20.86 0.80
C VAL A 131 -1.16 21.40 -0.62
N HIS A 132 -0.02 21.35 -1.28
CA HIS A 132 0.10 21.71 -2.68
C HIS A 132 -0.12 20.48 -3.56
N SER A 133 -1.00 20.61 -4.54
CA SER A 133 -1.26 19.58 -5.54
C SER A 133 -1.23 20.14 -6.94
N SER A 134 -0.89 19.29 -7.90
CA SER A 134 -1.00 19.58 -9.32
C SER A 134 -2.03 18.67 -9.97
N SER A 135 -2.81 19.21 -10.90
CA SER A 135 -3.77 18.47 -11.69
C SER A 135 -3.75 18.97 -13.13
N ALA A 136 -3.85 18.05 -14.10
CA ALA A 136 -3.93 18.41 -15.51
C ALA A 136 -5.20 19.24 -15.84
N ALA A 137 -6.27 19.05 -15.06
CA ALA A 137 -7.55 19.73 -15.27
C ALA A 137 -7.64 21.09 -14.59
N SER A 138 -7.11 21.22 -13.34
CA SER A 138 -7.26 22.41 -12.52
C SER A 138 -5.97 23.23 -12.32
N GLY A 139 -4.82 22.71 -12.79
CA GLY A 139 -3.51 23.33 -12.57
C GLY A 139 -3.01 23.13 -11.13
N GLU A 140 -2.27 24.12 -10.65
CA GLU A 140 -1.74 24.13 -9.28
C GLU A 140 -2.82 24.58 -8.29
N MET A 141 -2.98 23.78 -7.22
CA MET A 141 -3.96 24.01 -6.16
C MET A 141 -3.28 23.96 -4.79
N GLU A 142 -3.68 24.82 -3.88
CA GLU A 142 -3.30 24.76 -2.47
C GLU A 142 -4.54 24.47 -1.61
N TYR A 143 -4.53 23.36 -0.90
CA TYR A 143 -5.58 23.03 0.08
C TYR A 143 -5.09 23.39 1.47
N ILE A 144 -5.90 24.13 2.22
CA ILE A 144 -5.57 24.60 3.55
C ILE A 144 -6.59 24.04 4.54
N GLY A 145 -6.12 23.32 5.55
CA GLY A 145 -7.00 22.65 6.52
C GLY A 145 -6.32 22.38 7.86
N ARG A 146 -7.11 22.00 8.85
CA ARG A 146 -6.64 21.75 10.23
C ARG A 146 -6.07 20.35 10.41
N TRP A 147 -6.50 19.40 9.61
CA TRP A 147 -6.15 17.99 9.76
C TRP A 147 -5.69 17.39 8.43
N LEU A 148 -4.66 16.59 8.51
CA LEU A 148 -4.11 15.86 7.39
C LEU A 148 -4.15 14.35 7.67
N VAL A 149 -4.73 13.56 6.77
CA VAL A 149 -4.76 12.09 6.84
C VAL A 149 -3.94 11.52 5.69
N VAL A 150 -2.83 10.87 6.03
CA VAL A 150 -1.96 10.17 5.08
C VAL A 150 -2.51 8.76 4.84
N ALA A 151 -3.02 8.51 3.63
CA ALA A 151 -3.63 7.24 3.22
C ALA A 151 -3.03 6.69 1.91
N THR A 152 -1.79 7.11 1.57
CA THR A 152 -1.10 6.73 0.33
C THR A 152 -0.61 5.29 0.30
N GLY A 153 -0.55 4.64 1.46
CA GLY A 153 -0.21 3.22 1.61
C GLY A 153 1.28 2.91 1.55
N GLU A 154 1.58 1.66 1.85
CA GLU A 154 2.95 1.12 1.97
C GLU A 154 3.59 0.84 0.59
N ASN A 155 2.78 0.71 -0.47
CA ASN A 155 3.19 0.24 -1.80
C ASN A 155 3.00 1.34 -2.87
N ALA A 156 3.39 2.57 -2.57
CA ALA A 156 3.16 3.72 -3.45
C ALA A 156 4.08 3.75 -4.67
N GLU A 157 5.32 3.26 -4.53
CA GLU A 157 6.34 3.26 -5.57
C GLU A 157 7.04 1.92 -5.72
N ASN A 158 7.39 1.60 -6.95
CA ASN A 158 8.18 0.42 -7.29
C ASN A 158 9.62 0.55 -6.77
N VAL A 159 10.18 -0.54 -6.30
CA VAL A 159 11.60 -0.63 -5.97
C VAL A 159 12.32 -1.41 -7.07
N VAL A 160 13.11 -0.73 -7.88
CA VAL A 160 14.00 -1.36 -8.85
C VAL A 160 15.42 -1.20 -8.32
N PRO A 161 16.11 -2.30 -7.96
CA PRO A 161 17.48 -2.23 -7.49
C PRO A 161 18.42 -1.82 -8.63
N ASP A 162 19.45 -1.06 -8.28
CA ASP A 162 20.55 -0.77 -9.20
C ASP A 162 21.42 -2.03 -9.33
N ILE A 163 21.25 -2.73 -10.44
CA ILE A 163 22.04 -3.92 -10.78
C ILE A 163 22.92 -3.60 -11.98
N PRO A 164 24.26 -3.75 -11.87
CA PRO A 164 25.18 -3.41 -12.96
C PRO A 164 24.76 -4.03 -14.29
N GLY A 165 24.72 -3.23 -15.34
CA GLY A 165 24.41 -3.66 -16.70
C GLY A 165 22.94 -3.90 -17.02
N LEU A 166 22.01 -3.66 -16.09
CA LEU A 166 20.57 -3.84 -16.32
C LEU A 166 20.07 -2.94 -17.47
N ASP A 167 20.51 -1.68 -17.51
CA ASP A 167 20.13 -0.72 -18.56
C ASP A 167 20.62 -1.15 -19.97
N GLY A 168 21.65 -1.99 -20.04
CA GLY A 168 22.21 -2.53 -21.29
C GLY A 168 21.60 -3.87 -21.71
N PHE A 169 20.67 -4.42 -20.93
CA PHE A 169 20.00 -5.67 -21.28
C PHE A 169 19.04 -5.46 -22.46
N ALA A 170 19.16 -6.29 -23.50
CA ALA A 170 18.41 -6.11 -24.74
C ALA A 170 16.98 -6.67 -24.69
N GLY A 171 16.68 -7.52 -23.72
CA GLY A 171 15.35 -8.09 -23.51
C GLY A 171 14.43 -7.12 -22.78
N GLU A 172 13.18 -7.50 -22.63
CA GLU A 172 12.19 -6.74 -21.85
C GLU A 172 12.55 -6.78 -20.35
N VAL A 173 12.57 -5.60 -19.72
CA VAL A 173 12.66 -5.47 -18.26
C VAL A 173 11.37 -4.80 -17.78
N ALA A 174 10.60 -5.48 -16.95
CA ALA A 174 9.36 -4.95 -16.38
C ALA A 174 9.35 -5.11 -14.86
N HIS A 175 8.79 -4.15 -14.13
CA HIS A 175 8.47 -4.35 -12.72
C HIS A 175 7.15 -5.14 -12.61
N VAL A 176 6.97 -5.88 -11.50
CA VAL A 176 5.76 -6.68 -11.27
C VAL A 176 4.46 -5.87 -11.31
N SER A 177 4.52 -4.56 -11.09
CA SER A 177 3.38 -3.65 -11.23
C SER A 177 2.89 -3.47 -12.68
N GLU A 178 3.75 -3.76 -13.66
CA GLU A 178 3.46 -3.69 -15.09
C GLU A 178 3.11 -5.07 -15.66
N TYR A 179 3.46 -6.13 -14.94
CA TYR A 179 3.15 -7.49 -15.31
C TYR A 179 1.64 -7.75 -15.17
N LYS A 180 1.03 -8.38 -16.19
CA LYS A 180 -0.39 -8.76 -16.19
C LYS A 180 -0.59 -10.26 -16.26
N SER A 181 0.06 -10.93 -17.22
CA SER A 181 -0.07 -12.36 -17.46
C SER A 181 1.21 -12.92 -18.08
N GLY A 182 1.45 -14.21 -17.87
CA GLY A 182 2.54 -14.96 -18.50
C GLY A 182 2.37 -15.18 -20.01
N GLU A 183 1.20 -14.90 -20.57
CA GLU A 183 0.87 -15.22 -21.96
C GLU A 183 1.88 -14.67 -22.97
N LYS A 184 2.30 -13.39 -22.82
CA LYS A 184 3.29 -12.75 -23.73
C LYS A 184 4.69 -13.34 -23.61
N TYR A 185 4.96 -14.13 -22.58
CA TYR A 185 6.26 -14.74 -22.31
C TYR A 185 6.34 -16.22 -22.71
N LYS A 186 5.30 -16.76 -23.36
CA LYS A 186 5.29 -18.17 -23.81
C LYS A 186 6.55 -18.54 -24.58
N GLY A 187 7.21 -19.62 -24.16
CA GLY A 187 8.46 -20.11 -24.73
C GLY A 187 9.71 -19.27 -24.39
N LYS A 188 9.58 -18.17 -23.65
CA LYS A 188 10.70 -17.30 -23.27
C LYS A 188 11.35 -17.74 -21.96
N ARG A 189 12.65 -17.51 -21.83
CA ARG A 189 13.44 -17.65 -20.62
C ARG A 189 13.30 -16.35 -19.82
N VAL A 190 12.61 -16.41 -18.69
CA VAL A 190 12.25 -15.23 -17.90
C VAL A 190 12.90 -15.31 -16.54
N LEU A 191 13.70 -14.31 -16.18
CA LEU A 191 14.25 -14.16 -14.84
C LEU A 191 13.26 -13.37 -13.97
N VAL A 192 12.79 -13.97 -12.88
CA VAL A 192 11.99 -13.29 -11.86
C VAL A 192 12.90 -12.91 -10.71
N VAL A 193 13.16 -11.62 -10.52
CA VAL A 193 14.06 -11.12 -9.48
C VAL A 193 13.27 -10.89 -8.20
N GLY A 194 13.41 -11.80 -7.25
CA GLY A 194 12.73 -11.80 -5.96
C GLY A 194 11.81 -13.01 -5.75
N CYS A 195 11.70 -13.45 -4.50
CA CYS A 195 10.95 -14.62 -4.07
C CYS A 195 9.92 -14.32 -2.98
N GLY A 196 9.40 -13.09 -2.95
CA GLY A 196 8.22 -12.73 -2.16
C GLY A 196 6.93 -13.35 -2.74
N ASN A 197 5.77 -13.02 -2.15
CA ASN A 197 4.49 -13.52 -2.67
C ASN A 197 4.33 -13.26 -4.18
N SER A 198 4.64 -12.03 -4.64
CA SER A 198 4.58 -11.68 -6.07
C SER A 198 5.57 -12.48 -6.92
N GLY A 199 6.82 -12.69 -6.45
CA GLY A 199 7.82 -13.46 -7.18
C GLY A 199 7.40 -14.92 -7.37
N MET A 200 6.87 -15.55 -6.34
CA MET A 200 6.33 -16.91 -6.40
C MET A 200 5.13 -17.01 -7.35
N GLU A 201 4.17 -16.10 -7.22
CA GLU A 201 2.96 -16.13 -8.06
C GLU A 201 3.23 -15.82 -9.54
N VAL A 202 4.12 -14.84 -9.81
CA VAL A 202 4.55 -14.54 -11.19
C VAL A 202 5.31 -15.71 -11.81
N SER A 203 6.22 -16.35 -11.04
CA SER A 203 6.93 -17.54 -11.54
C SER A 203 5.97 -18.68 -11.85
N LEU A 204 4.95 -18.89 -11.00
CA LEU A 204 3.90 -19.89 -11.24
C LEU A 204 3.07 -19.52 -12.48
N ASP A 205 2.67 -18.26 -12.63
CA ASP A 205 1.90 -17.78 -13.77
C ASP A 205 2.66 -17.93 -15.10
N LEU A 206 3.94 -17.58 -15.11
CA LEU A 206 4.82 -17.79 -16.26
C LEU A 206 4.91 -19.26 -16.65
N CYS A 207 5.08 -20.14 -15.67
CA CYS A 207 5.11 -21.59 -15.89
C CYS A 207 3.79 -22.11 -16.46
N ASP A 208 2.65 -21.70 -15.91
CA ASP A 208 1.31 -22.11 -16.36
C ASP A 208 1.02 -21.65 -17.80
N HIS A 209 1.68 -20.57 -18.27
CA HIS A 209 1.59 -20.08 -19.66
C HIS A 209 2.71 -20.60 -20.58
N GLY A 210 3.52 -21.55 -20.11
CA GLY A 210 4.56 -22.18 -20.93
C GLY A 210 5.81 -21.34 -21.16
N ALA A 211 6.09 -20.37 -20.28
CA ALA A 211 7.40 -19.75 -20.18
C ALA A 211 8.38 -20.62 -19.37
N LEU A 212 9.65 -20.28 -19.39
CA LEU A 212 10.73 -20.97 -18.67
C LEU A 212 11.26 -20.03 -17.56
N PRO A 213 10.61 -19.98 -16.38
CA PRO A 213 10.98 -19.05 -15.33
C PRO A 213 12.19 -19.55 -14.53
N SER A 214 13.11 -18.62 -14.27
CA SER A 214 14.15 -18.74 -13.25
C SER A 214 13.88 -17.70 -12.15
N MET A 215 13.76 -18.14 -10.89
CA MET A 215 13.40 -17.27 -9.77
C MET A 215 14.61 -17.02 -8.87
N VAL A 216 14.95 -15.75 -8.67
CA VAL A 216 16.08 -15.33 -7.83
C VAL A 216 15.71 -15.40 -6.36
N VAL A 217 16.45 -16.20 -5.58
CA VAL A 217 16.38 -16.26 -4.12
C VAL A 217 17.72 -15.84 -3.53
N ARG A 218 17.86 -14.54 -3.25
CA ARG A 218 19.09 -13.95 -2.70
C ARG A 218 19.26 -14.25 -1.21
N ASP A 219 18.21 -14.02 -0.45
CA ASP A 219 18.21 -14.11 1.02
C ASP A 219 17.33 -15.26 1.50
N ALA A 220 17.53 -15.64 2.77
CA ALA A 220 16.65 -16.62 3.40
C ALA A 220 15.21 -16.08 3.51
N VAL A 221 14.23 -16.94 3.24
CA VAL A 221 12.81 -16.60 3.25
C VAL A 221 11.96 -17.68 3.91
N HIS A 222 10.98 -17.28 4.72
CA HIS A 222 9.96 -18.22 5.20
C HIS A 222 8.89 -18.40 4.13
N VAL A 223 8.75 -19.64 3.69
CA VAL A 223 7.60 -20.09 2.92
C VAL A 223 6.70 -20.92 3.83
N LEU A 224 5.45 -20.51 3.96
CA LEU A 224 4.44 -21.17 4.78
C LEU A 224 3.36 -21.76 3.86
N PRO A 225 2.72 -22.86 4.25
CA PRO A 225 1.54 -23.32 3.53
C PRO A 225 0.43 -22.24 3.69
N ARG A 226 -0.36 -22.04 2.64
CA ARG A 226 -1.49 -21.10 2.70
C ARG A 226 -2.53 -21.54 3.71
N GLU A 227 -2.75 -22.85 3.79
CA GLU A 227 -3.71 -23.48 4.69
C GLU A 227 -3.08 -24.65 5.44
N VAL A 228 -3.56 -24.84 6.66
CA VAL A 228 -3.21 -25.96 7.52
C VAL A 228 -4.51 -26.57 8.04
N MET A 229 -4.79 -27.84 7.70
CA MET A 229 -6.01 -28.56 8.10
C MET A 229 -7.33 -27.80 7.79
N GLY A 230 -7.40 -27.18 6.61
CA GLY A 230 -8.60 -26.43 6.16
C GLY A 230 -8.77 -25.04 6.78
N LYS A 231 -7.80 -24.57 7.56
CA LYS A 231 -7.77 -23.18 8.05
C LYS A 231 -6.59 -22.43 7.46
N SER A 232 -6.76 -21.15 7.22
CA SER A 232 -5.64 -20.34 6.75
C SER A 232 -4.53 -20.30 7.81
N THR A 233 -3.28 -20.33 7.36
CA THR A 233 -2.11 -20.23 8.25
C THR A 233 -2.14 -18.92 9.07
N PHE A 234 -2.68 -17.85 8.49
CA PHE A 234 -2.87 -16.57 9.18
C PHE A 234 -3.90 -16.65 10.30
N GLU A 235 -5.04 -17.28 10.04
CA GLU A 235 -6.10 -17.51 11.05
C GLU A 235 -5.55 -18.36 12.21
N LEU A 236 -4.88 -19.46 11.88
CA LEU A 236 -4.26 -20.32 12.88
C LEU A 236 -3.25 -19.56 13.75
N ALA A 237 -2.38 -18.76 13.11
CA ALA A 237 -1.42 -17.94 13.85
C ALA A 237 -2.11 -16.94 14.78
N THR A 238 -3.20 -16.31 14.30
CA THR A 238 -3.99 -15.34 15.09
C THR A 238 -4.66 -16.01 16.30
N LEU A 239 -5.25 -17.18 16.11
CA LEU A 239 -5.85 -17.97 17.20
C LEU A 239 -4.82 -18.38 18.23
N LEU A 240 -3.65 -18.86 17.80
CA LEU A 240 -2.58 -19.25 18.71
C LEU A 240 -2.02 -18.05 19.49
N MET A 241 -1.88 -16.89 18.86
CA MET A 241 -1.39 -15.67 19.53
C MET A 241 -2.33 -15.14 20.62
N ALA A 242 -3.60 -15.55 20.64
CA ALA A 242 -4.53 -15.21 21.72
C ALA A 242 -4.15 -15.88 23.07
N TRP A 243 -3.42 -17.01 22.99
CA TRP A 243 -3.12 -17.85 24.17
C TRP A 243 -1.62 -18.06 24.42
N LEU A 244 -0.80 -17.91 23.38
CA LEU A 244 0.61 -18.26 23.41
C LEU A 244 1.49 -17.06 23.08
N PRO A 245 2.70 -16.96 23.67
CA PRO A 245 3.64 -15.91 23.32
C PRO A 245 4.15 -16.06 21.89
N LEU A 246 4.45 -14.93 21.25
CA LEU A 246 4.85 -14.84 19.85
C LEU A 246 5.98 -15.82 19.45
N TRP A 247 7.01 -15.94 20.29
CA TRP A 247 8.14 -16.83 20.03
C TRP A 247 7.74 -18.31 19.93
N PHE A 248 6.72 -18.70 20.70
CA PHE A 248 6.22 -20.08 20.68
C PHE A 248 5.34 -20.33 19.47
N VAL A 249 4.49 -19.36 19.11
CA VAL A 249 3.70 -19.43 17.86
C VAL A 249 4.62 -19.52 16.64
N ASP A 250 5.70 -18.73 16.60
CA ASP A 250 6.72 -18.82 15.55
C ASP A 250 7.31 -20.23 15.42
N LYS A 251 7.64 -20.89 16.52
CA LYS A 251 8.14 -22.28 16.50
C LYS A 251 7.10 -23.25 15.94
N ILE A 252 5.83 -23.11 16.35
CA ILE A 252 4.73 -23.93 15.82
C ILE A 252 4.60 -23.72 14.32
N MET A 253 4.59 -22.46 13.83
CA MET A 253 4.46 -22.16 12.41
C MET A 253 5.61 -22.75 11.59
N VAL A 254 6.84 -22.63 12.07
CA VAL A 254 8.02 -23.21 11.42
C VAL A 254 7.94 -24.73 11.39
N PHE A 255 7.53 -25.36 12.48
CA PHE A 255 7.38 -26.82 12.59
C PHE A 255 6.29 -27.35 11.65
N LEU A 256 5.11 -26.75 11.63
CA LEU A 256 4.03 -27.09 10.71
C LEU A 256 4.46 -26.94 9.26
N SER A 257 5.16 -25.84 8.94
CA SER A 257 5.70 -25.62 7.61
C SER A 257 6.74 -26.68 7.22
N TRP A 258 7.53 -27.15 8.18
CA TRP A 258 8.50 -28.22 7.93
C TRP A 258 7.79 -29.57 7.65
N ILE A 259 6.73 -29.91 8.40
CA ILE A 259 5.94 -31.12 8.17
C ILE A 259 5.28 -31.09 6.80
N ILE A 260 4.61 -29.97 6.45
CA ILE A 260 3.78 -29.87 5.24
C ILE A 260 4.65 -29.65 3.99
N LEU A 261 5.60 -28.72 4.07
CA LEU A 261 6.43 -28.30 2.95
C LEU A 261 7.83 -28.95 2.93
N GLY A 262 8.18 -29.75 3.92
CA GLY A 262 9.47 -30.44 3.99
C GLY A 262 10.69 -29.51 4.04
N ASN A 263 11.85 -30.06 3.67
CA ASN A 263 13.09 -29.30 3.56
C ASN A 263 13.19 -28.62 2.20
N LEU A 264 13.20 -27.29 2.19
CA LEU A 264 13.28 -26.48 0.97
C LEU A 264 14.74 -26.08 0.63
N ALA A 265 15.70 -26.35 1.51
CA ALA A 265 17.10 -25.96 1.30
C ALA A 265 17.72 -26.65 0.08
N GLY A 266 17.31 -27.90 -0.21
CA GLY A 266 17.74 -28.64 -1.42
C GLY A 266 17.27 -28.00 -2.72
N PHE A 267 16.28 -27.11 -2.67
CA PHE A 267 15.76 -26.33 -3.82
C PHE A 267 16.24 -24.88 -3.80
N GLY A 268 17.28 -24.53 -3.02
CA GLY A 268 17.81 -23.19 -2.97
C GLY A 268 17.06 -22.22 -2.04
N ILE A 269 16.00 -22.65 -1.34
CA ILE A 269 15.19 -21.81 -0.46
C ILE A 269 15.56 -22.10 0.99
N ARG A 270 16.32 -21.21 1.62
CA ARG A 270 16.75 -21.34 3.02
C ARG A 270 15.78 -20.63 3.95
N ARG A 271 15.48 -21.24 5.10
CA ARG A 271 14.66 -20.61 6.13
C ARG A 271 15.51 -19.71 7.04
N PRO A 272 15.00 -18.48 7.38
CA PRO A 272 15.65 -17.65 8.39
C PRO A 272 15.69 -18.30 9.77
N ALA A 273 16.67 -17.93 10.58
CA ALA A 273 16.76 -18.37 11.99
C ALA A 273 15.70 -17.70 12.89
N ILE A 274 15.31 -16.47 12.54
CA ILE A 274 14.25 -15.70 13.25
C ILE A 274 12.89 -16.17 12.73
N GLY A 275 11.92 -16.35 13.62
CA GLY A 275 10.58 -16.81 13.25
C GLY A 275 9.81 -15.87 12.34
N PRO A 276 8.82 -16.39 11.55
CA PRO A 276 8.16 -15.64 10.50
C PRO A 276 7.36 -14.43 10.99
N LEU A 277 6.65 -14.57 12.14
CA LEU A 277 5.87 -13.47 12.70
C LEU A 277 6.76 -12.41 13.37
N THR A 278 7.86 -12.84 13.99
CA THR A 278 8.88 -11.93 14.54
C THR A 278 9.54 -11.13 13.42
N LEU A 279 9.90 -11.76 12.29
CA LEU A 279 10.45 -11.07 11.10
C LEU A 279 9.47 -10.05 10.55
N LYS A 280 8.19 -10.42 10.44
CA LYS A 280 7.15 -9.50 9.97
C LYS A 280 6.99 -8.30 10.91
N ASN A 281 6.89 -8.54 12.21
CA ASN A 281 6.64 -7.48 13.18
C ASN A 281 7.83 -6.53 13.37
N LYS A 282 9.07 -7.05 13.39
CA LYS A 282 10.27 -6.24 13.62
C LYS A 282 10.82 -5.59 12.35
N TYR A 283 10.82 -6.34 11.25
CA TYR A 283 11.53 -5.94 10.03
C TYR A 283 10.61 -5.73 8.81
N GLY A 284 9.29 -5.91 8.96
CA GLY A 284 8.34 -5.79 7.86
C GLY A 284 8.45 -6.90 6.80
N LYS A 285 9.28 -7.93 7.05
CA LYS A 285 9.48 -9.05 6.10
C LYS A 285 8.34 -10.06 6.24
N THR A 286 7.35 -9.93 5.37
CA THR A 286 6.18 -10.83 5.34
C THR A 286 6.59 -12.21 4.84
N PRO A 287 6.21 -13.31 5.54
CA PRO A 287 6.42 -14.65 5.03
C PRO A 287 5.63 -14.86 3.73
N VAL A 288 6.15 -15.71 2.87
CA VAL A 288 5.49 -16.10 1.63
C VAL A 288 4.47 -17.20 1.91
N LEU A 289 3.28 -17.08 1.35
CA LEU A 289 2.26 -18.12 1.38
C LEU A 289 2.31 -18.89 0.06
N ASP A 290 2.62 -20.19 0.12
CA ASP A 290 2.66 -21.00 -1.09
C ASP A 290 1.26 -21.20 -1.68
N THR A 291 1.12 -20.86 -2.95
CA THR A 291 -0.10 -21.03 -3.75
C THR A 291 0.08 -22.04 -4.87
N GLY A 292 1.16 -22.85 -4.83
CA GLY A 292 1.46 -23.88 -5.81
C GLY A 292 2.84 -23.75 -6.48
N ALA A 293 3.56 -22.66 -6.26
CA ALA A 293 4.89 -22.45 -6.85
C ALA A 293 5.90 -23.52 -6.38
N LEU A 294 5.81 -23.97 -5.12
CA LEU A 294 6.70 -25.02 -4.62
C LEU A 294 6.55 -26.36 -5.35
N ALA A 295 5.35 -26.70 -5.82
CA ALA A 295 5.16 -27.90 -6.62
C ALA A 295 5.94 -27.80 -7.95
N LYS A 296 5.91 -26.64 -8.60
CA LYS A 296 6.64 -26.33 -9.83
C LYS A 296 8.15 -26.24 -9.64
N ILE A 297 8.60 -25.75 -8.49
CA ILE A 297 10.02 -25.77 -8.11
C ILE A 297 10.51 -27.21 -7.93
N ARG A 298 9.72 -28.07 -7.29
CA ARG A 298 10.08 -29.48 -7.09
C ARG A 298 10.11 -30.30 -8.37
N SER A 299 9.22 -30.01 -9.31
CA SER A 299 9.22 -30.65 -10.64
C SER A 299 10.33 -30.13 -11.55
N GLY A 300 10.99 -29.02 -11.19
CA GLY A 300 12.03 -28.38 -12.01
C GLY A 300 11.46 -27.43 -13.08
N ASP A 301 10.14 -27.21 -13.11
CA ASP A 301 9.49 -26.26 -14.02
C ASP A 301 9.83 -24.80 -13.68
N ILE A 302 10.11 -24.52 -12.41
CA ILE A 302 10.66 -23.24 -11.93
C ILE A 302 12.05 -23.51 -11.37
N THR A 303 13.07 -22.89 -11.97
CA THR A 303 14.45 -23.00 -11.50
C THR A 303 14.74 -21.93 -10.46
N VAL A 304 15.20 -22.33 -9.27
CA VAL A 304 15.65 -21.38 -8.25
C VAL A 304 17.13 -21.09 -8.44
N VAL A 305 17.47 -19.79 -8.47
CA VAL A 305 18.84 -19.33 -8.73
C VAL A 305 19.29 -18.32 -7.65
N PRO A 306 20.61 -18.17 -7.39
CA PRO A 306 21.12 -17.20 -6.44
C PRO A 306 20.98 -15.76 -6.96
N GLY A 307 21.49 -14.78 -6.21
CA GLY A 307 21.42 -13.36 -6.57
C GLY A 307 22.10 -13.04 -7.90
N VAL A 308 21.63 -12.00 -8.58
CA VAL A 308 22.26 -11.48 -9.79
C VAL A 308 23.42 -10.56 -9.39
N SER A 309 24.60 -10.76 -9.99
CA SER A 309 25.76 -9.88 -9.83
C SER A 309 25.76 -8.77 -10.88
N ARG A 310 25.45 -9.09 -12.14
CA ARG A 310 25.32 -8.12 -13.24
C ARG A 310 24.53 -8.68 -14.41
N PHE A 311 24.06 -7.78 -15.27
CA PHE A 311 23.48 -8.12 -16.58
C PHE A 311 24.47 -7.84 -17.70
N THR A 312 24.35 -8.58 -18.78
CA THR A 312 24.95 -8.31 -20.08
C THR A 312 23.82 -8.14 -21.10
N LYS A 313 24.16 -7.98 -22.39
CA LYS A 313 23.16 -7.74 -23.43
C LYS A 313 22.04 -8.80 -23.48
N SER A 314 22.34 -10.08 -23.18
CA SER A 314 21.37 -11.19 -23.26
C SER A 314 21.44 -12.18 -22.09
N ARG A 315 22.20 -11.86 -21.03
CA ARG A 315 22.46 -12.77 -19.91
C ARG A 315 22.43 -12.07 -18.58
N ALA A 316 22.10 -12.84 -17.52
CA ALA A 316 22.41 -12.47 -16.14
C ALA A 316 23.56 -13.33 -15.63
N GLU A 317 24.57 -12.71 -15.04
CA GLU A 317 25.60 -13.37 -14.27
C GLU A 317 25.19 -13.42 -12.80
N LEU A 318 25.27 -14.60 -12.21
CA LEU A 318 24.82 -14.86 -10.86
C LEU A 318 25.97 -14.77 -9.87
N THR A 319 25.65 -14.65 -8.58
CA THR A 319 26.66 -14.51 -7.51
C THR A 319 27.51 -15.76 -7.26
N ASP A 320 27.11 -16.91 -7.81
CA ASP A 320 27.88 -18.17 -7.79
C ASP A 320 28.80 -18.34 -9.00
N GLY A 321 28.86 -17.34 -9.90
CA GLY A 321 29.66 -17.34 -11.11
C GLY A 321 28.97 -18.00 -12.33
N THR A 322 27.77 -18.54 -12.18
CA THR A 322 27.01 -19.08 -13.33
C THR A 322 26.36 -17.95 -14.13
N ALA A 323 26.01 -18.21 -15.38
CA ALA A 323 25.34 -17.27 -16.26
C ALA A 323 24.08 -17.89 -16.88
N LEU A 324 23.01 -17.11 -17.00
CA LEU A 324 21.76 -17.51 -17.61
C LEU A 324 21.48 -16.70 -18.85
N ASP A 325 21.19 -17.35 -19.96
CA ASP A 325 20.65 -16.70 -21.15
C ASP A 325 19.17 -16.35 -20.90
N LEU A 326 18.79 -15.11 -21.19
CA LEU A 326 17.47 -14.58 -20.87
C LEU A 326 16.85 -13.86 -22.05
N ASP A 327 15.54 -13.92 -22.13
CA ASP A 327 14.73 -13.18 -23.09
C ASP A 327 13.95 -12.02 -22.42
N ALA A 328 13.72 -12.12 -21.10
CA ALA A 328 13.05 -11.07 -20.33
C ALA A 328 13.40 -11.15 -18.83
N VAL A 329 13.15 -10.05 -18.12
CA VAL A 329 13.32 -9.92 -16.67
C VAL A 329 12.07 -9.32 -16.06
N VAL A 330 11.54 -9.94 -14.99
CA VAL A 330 10.45 -9.38 -14.19
C VAL A 330 10.97 -9.07 -12.78
N MET A 331 10.97 -7.80 -12.43
CA MET A 331 11.41 -7.31 -11.12
C MET A 331 10.28 -7.45 -10.09
N ALA A 332 10.31 -8.51 -9.30
CA ALA A 332 9.41 -8.74 -8.16
C ALA A 332 10.06 -8.26 -6.85
N THR A 333 10.65 -7.07 -6.90
CA THR A 333 11.55 -6.50 -5.90
C THR A 333 10.84 -5.62 -4.87
N GLY A 334 9.50 -5.61 -4.94
CA GLY A 334 8.65 -4.96 -3.97
C GLY A 334 8.42 -3.47 -4.21
N TYR A 335 7.93 -2.83 -3.16
CA TYR A 335 7.48 -1.43 -3.19
C TYR A 335 7.98 -0.70 -1.95
N ARG A 336 7.88 0.62 -1.98
CA ARG A 336 8.13 1.51 -0.85
C ARG A 336 7.06 2.58 -0.72
N SER A 337 6.93 3.12 0.46
CA SER A 337 6.13 4.33 0.70
C SER A 337 6.85 5.56 0.13
N ASN A 338 6.08 6.49 -0.44
CA ASN A 338 6.60 7.76 -0.95
C ASN A 338 6.35 8.96 -0.03
N VAL A 339 5.84 8.73 1.17
CA VAL A 339 5.51 9.79 2.12
C VAL A 339 6.68 10.76 2.36
N PRO A 340 7.95 10.30 2.54
CA PRO A 340 9.07 11.21 2.75
C PRO A 340 9.38 12.16 1.58
N GLN A 341 8.82 11.92 0.40
CA GLN A 341 9.07 12.78 -0.76
C GLN A 341 8.21 14.04 -0.75
N TRP A 342 7.02 13.97 -0.16
CA TRP A 342 6.05 15.06 -0.20
C TRP A 342 5.62 15.59 1.18
N LEU A 343 5.70 14.81 2.26
CA LEU A 343 5.37 15.24 3.62
C LEU A 343 6.61 15.86 4.28
N GLN A 344 6.52 17.12 4.64
CA GLN A 344 7.65 17.93 5.10
C GLN A 344 7.42 18.46 6.53
N GLY A 345 8.55 18.73 7.25
CA GLY A 345 8.50 19.42 8.54
C GLY A 345 7.92 18.60 9.69
N THR A 346 8.00 17.27 9.61
CA THR A 346 7.53 16.39 10.69
C THR A 346 8.41 15.16 10.84
N ASP A 347 8.65 14.73 12.08
CA ASP A 347 9.38 13.50 12.42
C ASP A 347 8.44 12.30 12.62
N PHE A 348 7.15 12.49 12.29
CA PHE A 348 6.15 11.43 12.47
C PHE A 348 6.38 10.24 11.56
N PHE A 349 6.87 10.46 10.34
CA PHE A 349 7.30 9.41 9.43
C PHE A 349 8.81 9.31 9.37
N GLY A 350 9.33 8.07 9.45
CA GLY A 350 10.75 7.78 9.24
C GLY A 350 11.16 7.84 7.77
N LYS A 351 12.45 7.72 7.51
CA LYS A 351 13.02 7.67 6.13
C LYS A 351 12.49 6.51 5.30
N ASP A 352 12.02 5.44 5.96
CA ASP A 352 11.38 4.28 5.33
C ASP A 352 9.91 4.54 4.93
N GLY A 353 9.37 5.72 5.27
CA GLY A 353 8.00 6.11 4.98
C GLY A 353 6.94 5.44 5.85
N TYR A 354 7.35 4.93 7.02
CA TYR A 354 6.43 4.42 8.05
C TYR A 354 6.41 5.36 9.27
N PRO A 355 5.31 5.38 10.05
CA PRO A 355 5.27 6.09 11.31
C PRO A 355 6.40 5.62 12.24
N THR A 356 7.07 6.56 12.88
CA THR A 356 8.15 6.30 13.85
C THR A 356 7.63 5.61 15.12
N THR A 357 6.35 5.85 15.44
CA THR A 357 5.65 5.14 16.51
C THR A 357 5.07 3.84 15.99
N ALA A 358 5.45 2.72 16.63
CA ALA A 358 4.98 1.40 16.23
C ALA A 358 3.48 1.20 16.51
N PHE A 359 2.88 0.24 15.77
CA PHE A 359 1.53 -0.24 16.07
C PHE A 359 1.41 -0.63 17.57
N PRO A 360 0.30 -0.30 18.26
CA PRO A 360 -0.97 0.21 17.72
C PRO A 360 -1.09 1.73 17.69
N ASN A 361 -0.06 2.50 17.98
CA ASN A 361 -0.15 3.95 18.24
C ASN A 361 0.34 4.83 17.07
N GLY A 362 0.77 4.24 15.95
CA GLY A 362 1.28 4.95 14.76
C GLY A 362 0.20 5.63 13.91
N TRP A 363 -1.05 5.67 14.33
CA TRP A 363 -2.16 6.25 13.57
C TRP A 363 -2.34 7.76 13.80
N LYS A 364 -1.79 8.33 14.88
CA LYS A 364 -1.96 9.75 15.27
C LYS A 364 -0.62 10.39 15.58
N GLY A 365 -0.34 11.48 14.89
CA GLY A 365 0.79 12.39 15.13
C GLY A 365 0.39 13.66 15.85
N GLN A 366 1.25 14.66 15.78
CA GLN A 366 1.01 16.01 16.32
C GLN A 366 0.29 16.88 15.28
N SER A 367 -0.20 18.04 15.72
CA SER A 367 -0.74 19.10 14.85
C SER A 367 -1.83 18.62 13.89
N GLY A 368 -2.67 17.66 14.32
CA GLY A 368 -3.74 17.14 13.48
C GLY A 368 -3.28 16.23 12.34
N LEU A 369 -2.10 15.63 12.43
CA LEU A 369 -1.60 14.64 11.48
C LEU A 369 -2.08 13.23 11.87
N TYR A 370 -2.58 12.49 10.88
CA TYR A 370 -3.02 11.11 11.02
C TYR A 370 -2.42 10.24 9.92
N SER A 371 -2.24 8.96 10.20
CA SER A 371 -1.84 7.97 9.21
C SER A 371 -2.72 6.73 9.26
N VAL A 372 -3.03 6.15 8.11
CA VAL A 372 -3.84 4.96 7.96
C VAL A 372 -3.25 4.01 6.92
N GLY A 373 -3.18 2.71 7.27
CA GLY A 373 -2.66 1.71 6.35
C GLY A 373 -1.14 1.51 6.40
N PHE A 374 -0.47 1.96 7.47
CA PHE A 374 0.97 1.79 7.69
C PHE A 374 1.29 0.84 8.84
N THR A 375 0.37 -0.08 9.13
CA THR A 375 0.47 -0.93 10.33
C THR A 375 1.28 -2.20 10.12
N ARG A 376 1.69 -2.52 8.88
CA ARG A 376 2.25 -3.82 8.48
C ARG A 376 1.32 -5.02 8.78
N ARG A 377 0.03 -4.73 9.01
CA ARG A 377 -1.02 -5.73 9.33
C ARG A 377 -2.09 -5.85 8.23
N GLY A 378 -1.78 -5.31 7.05
CA GLY A 378 -2.68 -5.33 5.90
C GLY A 378 -3.98 -4.57 6.14
N LEU A 379 -5.05 -5.00 5.48
CA LEU A 379 -6.33 -4.30 5.48
C LEU A 379 -7.02 -4.27 6.84
N SER A 380 -6.86 -5.29 7.68
CA SER A 380 -7.43 -5.30 9.03
C SER A 380 -6.83 -4.19 9.91
N GLY A 381 -5.53 -3.94 9.78
CA GLY A 381 -4.86 -2.83 10.47
C GLY A 381 -5.34 -1.47 9.95
N ALA A 382 -5.46 -1.32 8.64
CA ALA A 382 -6.00 -0.11 8.02
C ALA A 382 -7.44 0.19 8.46
N SER A 383 -8.29 -0.83 8.51
CA SER A 383 -9.68 -0.73 8.98
C SER A 383 -9.76 -0.29 10.45
N ALA A 384 -8.89 -0.85 11.31
CA ALA A 384 -8.84 -0.46 12.72
C ALA A 384 -8.41 1.00 12.90
N ASP A 385 -7.39 1.45 12.18
CA ASP A 385 -6.92 2.84 12.23
C ASP A 385 -7.96 3.79 11.67
N ALA A 386 -8.64 3.45 10.58
CA ALA A 386 -9.70 4.28 10.00
C ALA A 386 -10.82 4.58 11.01
N VAL A 387 -11.26 3.58 11.75
CA VAL A 387 -12.29 3.74 12.80
C VAL A 387 -11.78 4.61 13.96
N ARG A 388 -10.51 4.44 14.37
CA ARG A 388 -9.91 5.25 15.44
C ARG A 388 -9.79 6.71 15.04
N ILE A 389 -9.28 6.97 13.83
CA ILE A 389 -9.15 8.33 13.27
C ILE A 389 -10.52 9.01 13.20
N ALA A 390 -11.52 8.33 12.64
CA ALA A 390 -12.85 8.90 12.50
C ALA A 390 -13.51 9.18 13.86
N LYS A 391 -13.30 8.34 14.87
CA LYS A 391 -13.79 8.56 16.23
C LYS A 391 -13.13 9.77 16.88
N ASP A 392 -11.82 9.89 16.77
CA ASP A 392 -11.02 11.01 17.32
C ASP A 392 -11.43 12.33 16.66
N LEU A 393 -11.42 12.40 15.33
CA LEU A 393 -11.83 13.57 14.57
C LEU A 393 -13.31 13.91 14.79
N GLY A 394 -14.17 12.92 14.85
CA GLY A 394 -15.59 13.13 15.13
C GLY A 394 -15.87 13.71 16.53
N GLN A 395 -15.05 13.37 17.51
CA GLN A 395 -15.14 13.98 18.84
C GLN A 395 -14.76 15.46 18.77
N VAL A 396 -13.60 15.78 18.22
CA VAL A 396 -13.13 17.17 18.07
C VAL A 396 -14.12 18.00 17.26
N TRP A 397 -14.61 17.45 16.15
CA TRP A 397 -15.61 18.10 15.29
C TRP A 397 -16.89 18.46 16.05
N ARG A 398 -17.44 17.53 16.83
CA ARG A 398 -18.65 17.78 17.63
C ARG A 398 -18.42 18.82 18.73
N GLU A 399 -17.25 18.85 19.36
CA GLU A 399 -16.91 19.83 20.38
C GLU A 399 -16.85 21.25 19.80
N GLU A 400 -16.30 21.40 18.60
CA GLU A 400 -16.18 22.68 17.90
C GLU A 400 -17.48 23.17 17.27
N THR A 401 -18.34 22.27 16.81
CA THR A 401 -19.61 22.61 16.15
C THR A 401 -20.79 22.70 17.11
N LYS A 402 -20.61 22.40 18.41
CA LYS A 402 -21.67 22.63 19.41
C LYS A 402 -22.10 24.09 19.41
N PRO A 403 -23.41 24.40 19.26
CA PRO A 403 -23.90 25.75 19.44
C PRO A 403 -23.46 26.27 20.81
N THR A 404 -22.80 27.40 20.83
CA THR A 404 -22.40 28.08 22.09
C THR A 404 -23.68 28.50 22.80
N THR A 405 -24.24 27.65 23.65
CA THR A 405 -25.30 28.03 24.56
C THR A 405 -24.73 29.07 25.52
N LYS A 406 -25.01 30.34 25.24
CA LYS A 406 -24.94 31.51 26.11
C LYS A 406 -23.80 31.52 27.13
N ARG A 407 -22.66 32.11 26.74
CA ARG A 407 -21.95 32.97 27.67
C ARG A 407 -22.50 34.38 27.50
N ALA A 408 -23.16 34.86 28.57
CA ALA A 408 -23.71 36.19 28.68
C ALA A 408 -22.65 37.27 28.50
N ALA A 409 -23.04 38.25 27.75
CA ALA A 409 -22.61 39.67 27.76
C ALA A 409 -21.17 39.98 28.21
N GLY A 410 -20.34 40.31 27.23
CA GLY A 410 -19.09 41.01 27.39
C GLY A 410 -18.51 41.34 26.02
N ALA A 411 -18.72 42.55 25.58
CA ALA A 411 -18.42 43.10 24.27
C ALA A 411 -17.08 42.72 23.67
N CYS A 412 -17.09 42.29 22.41
CA CYS A 412 -16.16 42.85 21.43
C CYS A 412 -16.64 42.54 20.00
N HIS A 413 -17.00 43.60 19.29
CA HIS A 413 -17.32 43.59 17.87
C HIS A 413 -16.07 43.14 17.06
N ARG A 414 -16.12 42.02 16.38
CA ARG A 414 -15.37 41.82 15.15
C ARG A 414 -16.31 41.15 14.11
N ARG A 415 -16.60 41.92 13.07
CA ARG A 415 -17.35 41.51 11.92
C ARG A 415 -16.59 40.41 11.18
N CYS A 416 -17.14 39.19 11.10
CA CYS A 416 -16.77 38.24 10.09
C CYS A 416 -17.73 38.43 8.91
N ILE A 417 -17.19 38.78 7.75
CA ILE A 417 -17.92 38.82 6.47
C ILE A 417 -18.03 37.37 6.02
N SER A 418 -19.26 36.87 6.01
CA SER A 418 -19.62 35.62 5.36
C SER A 418 -19.69 35.88 3.85
N VAL A 419 -18.87 35.22 3.05
CA VAL A 419 -19.08 35.11 1.62
C VAL A 419 -19.63 33.71 1.38
N ILE A 420 -20.90 33.70 1.02
CA ILE A 420 -21.64 32.56 0.45
C ILE A 420 -21.35 32.55 -1.05
N PHE A 421 -20.79 31.46 -1.57
CA PHE A 421 -21.10 30.94 -2.90
C PHE A 421 -20.91 29.43 -2.88
#